data_0d63ee974f66bf13c0861c3540d42e24
#
_entry.id   0d63ee974f66bf13c0861c3540d42e24
#
_cell.length_a   1.000
_cell.length_b   1.000
_cell.length_c   1.000
_cell.angle_alpha   90.00
_cell.angle_beta   90.00
_cell.angle_gamma   90.00
#
_symmetry.space_group_name_H-M   'P 1'
#
loop_
_entity.id
_entity.type
_entity.pdbx_description
1 polymer ?
#
loop_
_entity_poly.entity_id
_entity_poly.type
_entity_poly.pdbx_seq_one_letter_code
_entity_poly.pdbx_strand_id
1 'polypeptide(L)'
;MARSGEQMTDYVTRFSVLQRIEHACIGLLFIVLAVTGLTQEFFPMHWAEWTILTMGGIDRVRWVHRGAGILFTVLVVFHLGTGMWQAVSRLSRPAIIPTRKDFLDAIMMVRYYLRLSDEQPRFGRFDYRQKWEYWGMVLGAMVMIVTGFMLYFPVLTARFLPGEVIPAALMAHGREGLLAFLVVITWHLFNAHFSPEAFPFDPSIFTGRISRERMEEEHPLEYEQMLAGSGEGPGESASEETADQS
;
A
#
# COMPACT_ATOMS: atom_id res chain seq x y z
N MET A 1 19.91 35.43 28.44
CA MET A 1 20.30 34.38 27.47
C MET A 1 19.37 33.22 27.67
N ALA A 2 18.26 33.20 26.95
CA ALA A 2 17.30 32.14 26.98
C ALA A 2 17.85 30.94 26.19
N ARG A 3 18.04 29.81 26.85
CA ARG A 3 18.28 28.54 26.17
C ARG A 3 16.98 28.20 25.42
N SER A 4 17.03 28.28 24.11
CA SER A 4 16.03 27.69 23.24
C SER A 4 15.98 26.19 23.56
N GLY A 5 14.94 25.78 24.28
CA GLY A 5 14.61 24.37 24.44
C GLY A 5 14.44 23.78 23.06
N GLU A 6 15.37 22.95 22.61
CA GLU A 6 15.20 22.03 21.50
C GLU A 6 13.99 21.16 21.87
N GLN A 7 12.85 21.51 21.33
CA GLN A 7 11.78 20.52 21.12
C GLN A 7 12.39 19.49 20.18
N MET A 8 13.02 18.48 20.75
CA MET A 8 13.34 17.26 20.05
C MET A 8 12.01 16.68 19.58
N THR A 9 11.62 17.02 18.37
CA THR A 9 10.51 16.35 17.69
C THR A 9 10.95 14.93 17.53
N ASP A 10 10.45 14.11 18.42
CA ASP A 10 10.85 12.73 18.60
C ASP A 10 10.20 11.91 17.49
N TYR A 11 10.89 11.85 16.33
CA TYR A 11 10.46 11.09 15.17
C TYR A 11 11.10 9.71 15.17
N VAL A 12 10.28 8.70 14.90
CA VAL A 12 10.69 7.31 14.74
C VAL A 12 10.73 6.93 13.27
N THR A 13 11.71 6.12 12.87
CA THR A 13 11.79 5.58 11.50
C THR A 13 10.69 4.55 11.27
N ARG A 14 9.76 4.87 10.38
CA ARG A 14 8.62 4.02 10.01
C ARG A 14 8.91 3.20 8.77
N PHE A 15 9.44 3.84 7.71
CA PHE A 15 9.73 3.22 6.41
C PHE A 15 11.19 3.42 6.02
N SER A 16 11.81 2.34 5.56
CA SER A 16 13.16 2.38 5.01
C SER A 16 13.18 3.14 3.67
N VAL A 17 14.37 3.60 3.28
CA VAL A 17 14.56 4.28 1.98
C VAL A 17 14.13 3.37 0.82
N LEU A 18 14.45 2.08 0.89
CA LEU A 18 14.06 1.10 -0.13
C LEU A 18 12.53 1.01 -0.27
N GLN A 19 11.80 0.85 0.85
CA GLN A 19 10.33 0.80 0.84
C GLN A 19 9.70 2.06 0.22
N ARG A 20 10.26 3.23 0.50
CA ARG A 20 9.79 4.50 -0.05
C ARG A 20 10.03 4.60 -1.56
N ILE A 21 11.20 4.17 -2.04
CA ILE A 21 11.52 4.14 -3.47
C ILE A 21 10.62 3.13 -4.19
N GLU A 22 10.48 1.91 -3.65
CA GLU A 22 9.56 0.90 -4.21
C GLU A 22 8.13 1.43 -4.32
N HIS A 23 7.61 2.04 -3.26
CA HIS A 23 6.26 2.62 -3.26
C HIS A 23 6.11 3.74 -4.30
N ALA A 24 7.08 4.64 -4.40
CA ALA A 24 7.05 5.72 -5.40
C ALA A 24 7.10 5.17 -6.83
N CYS A 25 7.95 4.16 -7.09
CA CYS A 25 8.04 3.53 -8.39
C CYS A 25 6.76 2.75 -8.75
N ILE A 26 6.19 1.98 -7.80
CA ILE A 26 4.91 1.28 -7.99
C ILE A 26 3.80 2.29 -8.28
N GLY A 27 3.71 3.37 -7.50
CA GLY A 27 2.70 4.41 -7.69
C GLY A 27 2.80 5.09 -9.05
N LEU A 28 4.02 5.45 -9.49
CA LEU A 28 4.23 6.04 -10.80
C LEU A 28 3.84 5.09 -11.93
N LEU A 29 4.29 3.83 -11.87
CA LEU A 29 3.93 2.83 -12.87
C LEU A 29 2.44 2.54 -12.87
N PHE A 30 1.80 2.49 -11.70
CA PHE A 30 0.35 2.34 -11.57
C PHE A 30 -0.40 3.48 -12.28
N ILE A 31 0.01 4.74 -12.08
CA ILE A 31 -0.60 5.89 -12.76
C ILE A 31 -0.48 5.75 -14.28
N VAL A 32 0.72 5.40 -14.79
CA VAL A 32 0.93 5.22 -16.22
C VAL A 32 0.07 4.08 -16.77
N LEU A 33 0.00 2.95 -16.05
CA LEU A 33 -0.80 1.78 -16.42
C LEU A 33 -2.31 2.09 -16.37
N ALA A 34 -2.77 2.81 -15.35
CA ALA A 34 -4.16 3.22 -15.22
C ALA A 34 -4.56 4.15 -16.37
N VAL A 35 -3.80 5.22 -16.62
CA VAL A 35 -4.10 6.16 -17.70
C VAL A 35 -4.13 5.44 -19.05
N THR A 36 -3.09 4.67 -19.37
CA THR A 36 -3.00 3.99 -20.66
C THR A 36 -3.96 2.81 -20.80
N GLY A 37 -4.24 2.08 -19.71
CA GLY A 37 -5.16 0.95 -19.68
C GLY A 37 -6.62 1.39 -19.79
N LEU A 38 -7.04 2.35 -18.96
CA LEU A 38 -8.41 2.90 -19.02
C LEU A 38 -8.69 3.59 -20.37
N THR A 39 -7.69 4.23 -20.97
CA THR A 39 -7.80 4.79 -22.33
C THR A 39 -8.12 3.69 -23.36
N GLN A 40 -7.54 2.51 -23.22
CA GLN A 40 -7.82 1.38 -24.13
C GLN A 40 -9.18 0.73 -23.83
N GLU A 41 -9.57 0.60 -22.57
CA GLU A 41 -10.86 0.02 -22.16
C GLU A 41 -12.04 0.92 -22.60
N PHE A 42 -11.89 2.23 -22.46
CA PHE A 42 -12.94 3.21 -22.74
C PHE A 42 -12.71 4.02 -24.03
N PHE A 43 -12.07 3.40 -25.02
CA PHE A 43 -11.67 4.06 -26.28
C PHE A 43 -12.81 4.82 -27.03
N PRO A 44 -14.12 4.48 -26.91
CA PRO A 44 -15.18 5.26 -27.55
C PRO A 44 -15.49 6.58 -26.84
N MET A 45 -14.92 6.83 -25.66
CA MET A 45 -15.18 8.05 -24.90
C MET A 45 -14.27 9.20 -25.34
N HIS A 46 -14.78 10.42 -25.37
CA HIS A 46 -14.04 11.62 -25.84
C HIS A 46 -12.72 11.85 -25.09
N TRP A 47 -12.69 11.62 -23.77
CA TRP A 47 -11.45 11.76 -23.00
C TRP A 47 -10.38 10.72 -23.41
N ALA A 48 -10.80 9.51 -23.73
CA ALA A 48 -9.90 8.46 -24.18
C ALA A 48 -9.39 8.75 -25.60
N GLU A 49 -10.24 9.19 -26.49
CA GLU A 49 -9.87 9.66 -27.83
C GLU A 49 -8.85 10.82 -27.75
N TRP A 50 -9.14 11.82 -26.90
CA TRP A 50 -8.20 12.92 -26.68
C TRP A 50 -6.83 12.42 -26.16
N THR A 51 -6.80 11.48 -25.24
CA THR A 51 -5.57 10.89 -24.71
C THR A 51 -4.81 10.15 -25.81
N ILE A 52 -5.50 9.35 -26.63
CA ILE A 52 -4.91 8.61 -27.78
C ILE A 52 -4.26 9.59 -28.75
N LEU A 53 -4.97 10.63 -29.13
CA LEU A 53 -4.47 11.65 -30.07
C LEU A 53 -3.28 12.41 -29.51
N THR A 54 -3.34 12.82 -28.25
CA THR A 54 -2.26 13.54 -27.56
C THR A 54 -0.99 12.70 -27.42
N MET A 55 -1.14 11.39 -27.16
CA MET A 55 -0.01 10.46 -27.10
C MET A 55 0.53 10.08 -28.50
N GLY A 56 -0.13 10.48 -29.58
CA GLY A 56 0.29 10.23 -30.95
C GLY A 56 -0.19 8.90 -31.52
N GLY A 57 -1.34 8.43 -31.08
CA GLY A 57 -2.07 7.27 -31.61
C GLY A 57 -2.08 6.07 -30.68
N ILE A 58 -3.02 5.15 -30.96
CA ILE A 58 -3.28 3.97 -30.13
C ILE A 58 -2.04 3.04 -30.00
N ASP A 59 -1.22 2.97 -31.01
CA ASP A 59 -0.03 2.10 -30.98
C ASP A 59 1.00 2.61 -29.97
N ARG A 60 1.15 3.92 -29.82
CA ARG A 60 2.00 4.50 -28.78
C ARG A 60 1.44 4.26 -27.38
N VAL A 61 0.12 4.41 -27.20
CA VAL A 61 -0.55 4.07 -25.92
C VAL A 61 -0.27 2.62 -25.55
N ARG A 62 -0.44 1.69 -26.48
CA ARG A 62 -0.15 0.26 -26.29
C ARG A 62 1.32 0.00 -25.96
N TRP A 63 2.22 0.66 -26.67
CA TRP A 63 3.65 0.51 -26.43
C TRP A 63 4.05 0.97 -25.02
N VAL A 64 3.57 2.15 -24.58
CA VAL A 64 3.80 2.67 -23.23
C VAL A 64 3.19 1.74 -22.18
N HIS A 65 1.93 1.29 -22.39
CA HIS A 65 1.26 0.36 -21.48
C HIS A 65 2.04 -0.94 -21.30
N ARG A 66 2.46 -1.55 -22.37
CA ARG A 66 3.24 -2.80 -22.35
C ARG A 66 4.61 -2.63 -21.70
N GLY A 67 5.31 -1.55 -22.01
CA GLY A 67 6.60 -1.22 -21.40
C GLY A 67 6.47 -1.00 -19.89
N ALA A 68 5.48 -0.21 -19.47
CA ALA A 68 5.17 0.01 -18.06
C ALA A 68 4.75 -1.29 -17.35
N GLY A 69 3.98 -2.17 -18.03
CA GLY A 69 3.58 -3.47 -17.50
C GLY A 69 4.75 -4.41 -17.25
N ILE A 70 5.75 -4.43 -18.13
CA ILE A 70 6.99 -5.20 -17.93
C ILE A 70 7.76 -4.65 -16.73
N LEU A 71 7.95 -3.32 -16.65
CA LEU A 71 8.64 -2.69 -15.51
C LEU A 71 7.92 -2.94 -14.18
N PHE A 72 6.60 -2.84 -14.20
CA PHE A 72 5.75 -3.15 -13.03
C PHE A 72 5.92 -4.60 -12.60
N THR A 73 5.94 -5.54 -13.56
CA THR A 73 6.18 -6.97 -13.27
C THR A 73 7.54 -7.19 -12.61
N VAL A 74 8.60 -6.60 -13.14
CA VAL A 74 9.94 -6.70 -12.55
C VAL A 74 9.95 -6.15 -11.12
N LEU A 75 9.31 -5.01 -10.89
CA LEU A 75 9.25 -4.39 -9.58
C LEU A 75 8.44 -5.22 -8.58
N VAL A 76 7.30 -5.80 -8.98
CA VAL A 76 6.49 -6.70 -8.13
C VAL A 76 7.26 -7.96 -7.78
N VAL A 77 7.94 -8.58 -8.75
CA VAL A 77 8.79 -9.77 -8.50
C VAL A 77 9.93 -9.44 -7.54
N PHE A 78 10.57 -8.29 -7.70
CA PHE A 78 11.61 -7.81 -6.80
C PHE A 78 11.06 -7.60 -5.38
N HIS A 79 9.93 -6.89 -5.24
CA HIS A 79 9.27 -6.63 -3.95
C HIS A 79 8.91 -7.92 -3.22
N LEU A 80 8.23 -8.85 -3.91
CA LEU A 80 7.87 -10.14 -3.30
C LEU A 80 9.09 -11.00 -2.99
N GLY A 81 10.12 -10.96 -3.85
CA GLY A 81 11.38 -11.67 -3.64
C GLY A 81 12.14 -11.16 -2.41
N THR A 82 12.23 -9.84 -2.24
CA THR A 82 12.88 -9.24 -1.05
C THR A 82 12.08 -9.51 0.22
N GLY A 83 10.75 -9.45 0.15
CA GLY A 83 9.86 -9.79 1.27
C GLY A 83 10.00 -11.26 1.69
N MET A 84 10.04 -12.17 0.72
CA MET A 84 10.25 -13.60 0.98
C MET A 84 11.64 -13.89 1.57
N TRP A 85 12.68 -13.27 1.01
CA TRP A 85 14.04 -13.38 1.55
C TRP A 85 14.11 -12.92 3.01
N GLN A 86 13.49 -11.77 3.33
CA GLN A 86 13.45 -11.28 4.72
C GLN A 86 12.67 -12.23 5.63
N ALA A 87 11.56 -12.79 5.17
CA ALA A 87 10.78 -13.75 5.94
C ALA A 87 11.57 -15.03 6.28
N VAL A 88 12.33 -15.56 5.31
CA VAL A 88 13.14 -16.76 5.48
C VAL A 88 14.39 -16.49 6.31
N SER A 89 15.11 -15.39 6.04
CA SER A 89 16.39 -15.08 6.70
C SER A 89 16.24 -14.66 8.15
N ARG A 90 15.12 -14.04 8.55
CA ARG A 90 14.88 -13.59 9.92
C ARG A 90 14.15 -14.61 10.79
N LEU A 91 13.78 -15.78 10.27
CA LEU A 91 12.96 -16.80 10.96
C LEU A 91 11.74 -16.23 11.71
N SER A 92 11.29 -15.03 11.35
CA SER A 92 10.14 -14.35 11.95
C SER A 92 9.08 -14.09 10.89
N ARG A 93 7.81 -14.27 11.25
CA ARG A 93 6.71 -13.95 10.35
C ARG A 93 6.68 -12.45 10.05
N PRO A 94 6.66 -12.04 8.78
CA PRO A 94 6.51 -10.62 8.43
C PRO A 94 5.21 -10.06 9.02
N ALA A 95 5.29 -8.85 9.59
CA ALA A 95 4.14 -8.20 10.24
C ALA A 95 2.94 -7.97 9.31
N ILE A 96 3.16 -7.98 7.98
CA ILE A 96 2.13 -7.79 6.96
C ILE A 96 1.27 -9.04 6.72
N ILE A 97 1.65 -10.22 7.24
CA ILE A 97 0.87 -11.45 7.06
C ILE A 97 -0.37 -11.39 7.97
N PRO A 98 -1.60 -11.60 7.41
CA PRO A 98 -2.82 -11.65 8.19
C PRO A 98 -2.80 -12.78 9.23
N THR A 99 -3.34 -12.49 10.40
CA THR A 99 -3.43 -13.42 11.53
C THR A 99 -4.87 -13.51 12.03
N ARG A 100 -5.16 -14.44 12.94
CA ARG A 100 -6.47 -14.52 13.60
C ARG A 100 -6.82 -13.22 14.35
N LYS A 101 -5.82 -12.54 14.91
CA LYS A 101 -6.01 -11.25 15.58
C LYS A 101 -6.62 -10.22 14.64
N ASP A 102 -6.18 -10.14 13.39
CA ASP A 102 -6.68 -9.16 12.42
C ASP A 102 -8.19 -9.31 12.14
N PHE A 103 -8.69 -10.56 12.11
CA PHE A 103 -10.14 -10.82 11.99
C PHE A 103 -10.90 -10.42 13.25
N LEU A 104 -10.36 -10.69 14.43
CA LEU A 104 -10.97 -10.28 15.70
C LEU A 104 -10.96 -8.76 15.85
N ASP A 105 -9.86 -8.11 15.47
CA ASP A 105 -9.73 -6.65 15.47
C ASP A 105 -10.78 -6.01 14.54
N ALA A 106 -11.00 -6.59 13.34
CA ALA A 106 -12.03 -6.12 12.41
C ALA A 106 -13.44 -6.24 13.02
N ILE A 107 -13.76 -7.38 13.66
CA ILE A 107 -15.06 -7.58 14.34
C ILE A 107 -15.20 -6.61 15.50
N MET A 108 -14.15 -6.42 16.30
CA MET A 108 -14.14 -5.47 17.43
C MET A 108 -14.39 -4.04 16.94
N MET A 109 -13.75 -3.64 15.84
CA MET A 109 -13.94 -2.31 15.25
C MET A 109 -15.36 -2.12 14.70
N VAL A 110 -15.95 -3.15 14.06
CA VAL A 110 -17.37 -3.10 13.64
C VAL A 110 -18.30 -2.92 14.84
N ARG A 111 -18.07 -3.66 15.94
CA ARG A 111 -18.85 -3.50 17.17
C ARG A 111 -18.71 -2.10 17.77
N TYR A 112 -17.51 -1.55 17.76
CA TYR A 112 -17.24 -0.18 18.20
C TYR A 112 -18.01 0.84 17.34
N TYR A 113 -17.93 0.78 16.02
CA TYR A 113 -18.68 1.68 15.13
C TYR A 113 -20.20 1.56 15.25
N LEU A 114 -20.70 0.36 15.54
CA LEU A 114 -22.12 0.12 15.82
C LEU A 114 -22.52 0.50 17.26
N ARG A 115 -21.57 1.05 18.06
CA ARG A 115 -21.78 1.39 19.48
C ARG A 115 -22.23 0.21 20.35
N LEU A 116 -21.78 -0.99 19.99
CA LEU A 116 -22.03 -2.22 20.76
C LEU A 116 -20.90 -2.52 21.76
N SER A 117 -19.78 -1.76 21.69
CA SER A 117 -18.63 -1.82 22.60
C SER A 117 -17.92 -0.46 22.58
N ASP A 118 -17.38 -0.05 23.71
CA ASP A 118 -16.53 1.15 23.84
C ASP A 118 -15.04 0.81 23.63
N GLU A 119 -14.71 -0.48 23.52
CA GLU A 119 -13.33 -0.94 23.36
C GLU A 119 -12.91 -0.89 21.89
N GLN A 120 -11.71 -0.33 21.65
CA GLN A 120 -11.03 -0.35 20.36
C GLN A 120 -9.90 -1.39 20.35
N PRO A 121 -9.63 -2.05 19.21
CA PRO A 121 -8.49 -2.96 19.09
C PRO A 121 -7.18 -2.18 19.12
N ARG A 122 -6.15 -2.75 19.76
CA ARG A 122 -4.79 -2.21 19.77
C ARG A 122 -4.00 -2.79 18.60
N PHE A 123 -3.44 -1.91 17.77
CA PHE A 123 -2.75 -2.30 16.56
C PHE A 123 -1.24 -2.41 16.76
N GLY A 124 -0.62 -3.33 15.98
CA GLY A 124 0.82 -3.42 15.83
C GLY A 124 1.31 -2.59 14.66
N ARG A 125 2.41 -3.04 14.02
CA ARG A 125 3.02 -2.34 12.88
C ARG A 125 2.05 -2.04 11.73
N PHE A 126 1.17 -2.98 11.43
CA PHE A 126 0.11 -2.84 10.43
C PHE A 126 -1.22 -3.26 11.03
N ASP A 127 -2.26 -2.48 10.80
CA ASP A 127 -3.62 -2.83 11.16
C ASP A 127 -4.23 -3.81 10.14
N TYR A 128 -5.41 -4.35 10.45
CA TYR A 128 -6.11 -5.30 9.57
C TYR A 128 -6.47 -4.68 8.22
N ARG A 129 -6.81 -3.36 8.15
CA ARG A 129 -7.17 -2.65 6.92
C ARG A 129 -5.97 -2.60 5.97
N GLN A 130 -4.81 -2.20 6.48
CA GLN A 130 -3.54 -2.13 5.74
C GLN A 130 -3.10 -3.51 5.23
N LYS A 131 -3.26 -4.57 6.04
CA LYS A 131 -2.91 -5.94 5.63
C LYS A 131 -3.82 -6.45 4.52
N TRP A 132 -5.13 -6.25 4.62
CA TRP A 132 -6.08 -6.70 3.61
C TRP A 132 -5.93 -5.94 2.31
N GLU A 133 -5.70 -4.64 2.39
CA GLU A 133 -5.40 -3.81 1.23
C GLU A 133 -4.12 -4.28 0.52
N TYR A 134 -3.02 -4.47 1.27
CA TYR A 134 -1.76 -4.96 0.70
C TYR A 134 -1.95 -6.29 -0.03
N TRP A 135 -2.61 -7.27 0.60
CA TRP A 135 -2.82 -8.58 -0.03
C TRP A 135 -3.82 -8.52 -1.18
N GLY A 136 -4.82 -7.68 -1.12
CA GLY A 136 -5.71 -7.38 -2.25
C GLY A 136 -4.93 -6.83 -3.44
N MET A 137 -4.05 -5.85 -3.22
CA MET A 137 -3.19 -5.29 -4.26
C MET A 137 -2.20 -6.32 -4.83
N VAL A 138 -1.61 -7.18 -3.99
CA VAL A 138 -0.72 -8.27 -4.45
C VAL A 138 -1.49 -9.26 -5.33
N LEU A 139 -2.67 -9.71 -4.91
CA LEU A 139 -3.49 -10.65 -5.69
C LEU A 139 -3.96 -10.03 -7.00
N GLY A 140 -4.43 -8.78 -6.97
CA GLY A 140 -4.81 -8.03 -8.17
C GLY A 140 -3.62 -7.87 -9.13
N ALA A 141 -2.44 -7.50 -8.62
CA ALA A 141 -1.23 -7.41 -9.43
C ALA A 141 -0.86 -8.74 -10.10
N MET A 142 -1.03 -9.88 -9.39
CA MET A 142 -0.81 -11.20 -9.98
C MET A 142 -1.78 -11.49 -11.12
N VAL A 143 -3.07 -11.18 -10.95
CA VAL A 143 -4.08 -11.31 -12.02
C VAL A 143 -3.69 -10.44 -13.21
N MET A 144 -3.33 -9.15 -12.98
CA MET A 144 -2.93 -8.22 -14.03
C MET A 144 -1.68 -8.68 -14.79
N ILE A 145 -0.68 -9.21 -14.09
CA ILE A 145 0.55 -9.72 -14.69
C ILE A 145 0.24 -10.94 -15.57
N VAL A 146 -0.46 -11.94 -15.01
CA VAL A 146 -0.76 -13.19 -15.74
C VAL A 146 -1.61 -12.90 -16.96
N THR A 147 -2.71 -12.18 -16.82
CA THR A 147 -3.59 -11.84 -17.94
C THR A 147 -2.92 -10.92 -18.95
N GLY A 148 -2.11 -9.96 -18.48
CA GLY A 148 -1.32 -9.07 -19.32
C GLY A 148 -0.33 -9.82 -20.21
N PHE A 149 0.40 -10.82 -19.68
CA PHE A 149 1.27 -11.67 -20.49
C PHE A 149 0.51 -12.57 -21.45
N MET A 150 -0.65 -13.11 -21.08
CA MET A 150 -1.52 -13.85 -21.99
C MET A 150 -1.93 -13.01 -23.20
N LEU A 151 -2.26 -11.73 -22.98
CA LEU A 151 -2.64 -10.79 -24.03
C LEU A 151 -1.44 -10.28 -24.82
N TYR A 152 -0.27 -10.23 -24.21
CA TYR A 152 0.97 -9.84 -24.90
C TYR A 152 1.48 -10.93 -25.84
N PHE A 153 1.35 -12.21 -25.48
CA PHE A 153 1.78 -13.37 -26.22
C PHE A 153 0.61 -14.29 -26.61
N PRO A 154 -0.40 -13.82 -27.38
CA PRO A 154 -1.63 -14.58 -27.61
C PRO A 154 -1.40 -15.88 -28.37
N VAL A 155 -0.46 -15.90 -29.32
CA VAL A 155 -0.09 -17.12 -30.07
C VAL A 155 0.54 -18.17 -29.17
N LEU A 156 1.42 -17.75 -28.24
CA LEU A 156 2.03 -18.65 -27.27
C LEU A 156 0.95 -19.19 -26.29
N THR A 157 0.08 -18.31 -25.80
CA THR A 157 -1.04 -18.68 -24.92
C THR A 157 -1.94 -19.73 -25.58
N ALA A 158 -2.35 -19.52 -26.83
CA ALA A 158 -3.20 -20.45 -27.58
C ALA A 158 -2.53 -21.80 -27.92
N ARG A 159 -1.18 -21.89 -27.81
CA ARG A 159 -0.47 -23.16 -27.97
C ARG A 159 -0.64 -24.11 -26.78
N PHE A 160 -0.81 -23.57 -25.57
CA PHE A 160 -0.89 -24.34 -24.32
C PHE A 160 -2.28 -24.35 -23.70
N LEU A 161 -3.12 -23.36 -24.01
CA LEU A 161 -4.46 -23.18 -23.43
C LEU A 161 -5.50 -23.06 -24.55
N PRO A 162 -6.76 -23.42 -24.27
CA PRO A 162 -7.88 -23.22 -25.21
C PRO A 162 -7.99 -21.75 -25.64
N GLY A 163 -8.39 -21.50 -26.89
CA GLY A 163 -8.46 -20.16 -27.47
C GLY A 163 -9.40 -19.19 -26.74
N GLU A 164 -10.44 -19.75 -26.07
CA GLU A 164 -11.42 -19.01 -25.24
C GLU A 164 -10.78 -18.30 -24.04
N VAL A 165 -9.58 -18.73 -23.63
CA VAL A 165 -8.85 -18.09 -22.51
C VAL A 165 -8.42 -16.66 -22.88
N ILE A 166 -8.19 -16.36 -24.16
CA ILE A 166 -7.74 -15.02 -24.58
C ILE A 166 -8.83 -13.96 -24.35
N PRO A 167 -10.07 -14.13 -24.84
CA PRO A 167 -11.15 -13.17 -24.51
C PRO A 167 -11.49 -13.15 -23.01
N ALA A 168 -11.37 -14.26 -22.31
CA ALA A 168 -11.54 -14.30 -20.85
C ALA A 168 -10.43 -13.48 -20.14
N ALA A 169 -9.18 -13.63 -20.57
CA ALA A 169 -8.07 -12.82 -20.05
C ALA A 169 -8.24 -11.33 -20.35
N LEU A 170 -8.78 -10.98 -21.51
CA LEU A 170 -9.09 -9.57 -21.84
C LEU A 170 -10.12 -8.97 -20.90
N MET A 171 -11.23 -9.70 -20.66
CA MET A 171 -12.24 -9.27 -19.70
C MET A 171 -11.68 -9.16 -18.27
N ALA A 172 -10.96 -10.18 -17.82
CA ALA A 172 -10.38 -10.16 -16.48
C ALA A 172 -9.40 -9.00 -16.31
N HIS A 173 -8.50 -8.78 -17.29
CA HIS A 173 -7.54 -7.69 -17.28
C HIS A 173 -8.19 -6.31 -17.20
N GLY A 174 -9.17 -6.04 -18.07
CA GLY A 174 -9.87 -4.76 -18.11
C GLY A 174 -10.68 -4.50 -16.82
N ARG A 175 -11.42 -5.52 -16.33
CA ARG A 175 -12.23 -5.38 -15.11
C ARG A 175 -11.40 -5.25 -13.84
N GLU A 176 -10.34 -6.06 -13.72
CA GLU A 176 -9.41 -5.96 -12.60
C GLU A 176 -8.67 -4.62 -12.63
N GLY A 177 -8.22 -4.15 -13.80
CA GLY A 177 -7.60 -2.83 -13.93
C GLY A 177 -8.50 -1.69 -13.49
N LEU A 178 -9.80 -1.73 -13.84
CA LEU A 178 -10.79 -0.77 -13.37
C LEU A 178 -11.01 -0.88 -11.85
N LEU A 179 -11.13 -2.11 -11.32
CA LEU A 179 -11.29 -2.35 -9.89
C LEU A 179 -10.08 -1.83 -9.10
N ALA A 180 -8.87 -2.14 -9.54
CA ALA A 180 -7.63 -1.66 -8.92
C ALA A 180 -7.57 -0.13 -8.92
N PHE A 181 -7.94 0.53 -10.03
CA PHE A 181 -8.03 1.99 -10.10
C PHE A 181 -9.02 2.55 -9.07
N LEU A 182 -10.23 2.00 -8.99
CA LEU A 182 -11.24 2.44 -8.03
C LEU A 182 -10.78 2.22 -6.58
N VAL A 183 -10.20 1.08 -6.26
CA VAL A 183 -9.67 0.79 -4.91
C VAL A 183 -8.57 1.78 -4.55
N VAL A 184 -7.64 2.07 -5.44
CA VAL A 184 -6.56 3.04 -5.16
C VAL A 184 -7.14 4.44 -4.92
N ILE A 185 -8.05 4.92 -5.77
CA ILE A 185 -8.57 6.28 -5.64
C ILE A 185 -9.51 6.44 -4.44
N THR A 186 -10.37 5.46 -4.17
CA THR A 186 -11.39 5.60 -3.11
C THR A 186 -10.90 5.09 -1.75
N TRP A 187 -10.20 3.97 -1.71
CA TRP A 187 -9.82 3.31 -0.46
C TRP A 187 -8.39 3.66 -0.04
N HIS A 188 -7.41 3.43 -0.93
CA HIS A 188 -6.00 3.65 -0.60
C HIS A 188 -5.71 5.13 -0.29
N LEU A 189 -6.07 6.05 -1.18
CA LEU A 189 -5.83 7.48 -0.95
C LEU A 189 -6.62 8.00 0.25
N PHE A 190 -7.85 7.52 0.47
CA PHE A 190 -8.62 7.92 1.63
C PHE A 190 -7.94 7.48 2.93
N ASN A 191 -7.60 6.20 3.07
CA ASN A 191 -6.98 5.71 4.31
C ASN A 191 -5.57 6.25 4.53
N ALA A 192 -4.81 6.50 3.44
CA ALA A 192 -3.45 6.99 3.55
C ALA A 192 -3.36 8.49 3.87
N HIS A 193 -4.34 9.31 3.41
CA HIS A 193 -4.20 10.77 3.50
C HIS A 193 -5.43 11.52 4.00
N PHE A 194 -6.64 10.96 3.85
CA PHE A 194 -7.88 11.68 4.13
C PHE A 194 -8.70 11.10 5.28
N SER A 195 -8.25 10.02 5.91
CA SER A 195 -8.88 9.51 7.13
C SER A 195 -8.70 10.53 8.27
N PRO A 196 -9.59 10.56 9.27
CA PRO A 196 -9.51 11.51 10.39
C PRO A 196 -8.14 11.51 11.08
N GLU A 197 -7.49 10.35 11.16
CA GLU A 197 -6.20 10.15 11.80
C GLU A 197 -5.04 10.71 10.95
N ALA A 198 -5.18 10.66 9.60
CA ALA A 198 -4.13 11.07 8.66
C ALA A 198 -4.30 12.50 8.12
N PHE A 199 -5.52 13.09 8.27
CA PHE A 199 -5.85 14.39 7.68
C PHE A 199 -4.97 15.53 8.26
N PRO A 200 -4.52 16.49 7.42
CA PRO A 200 -4.81 16.65 5.98
C PRO A 200 -3.93 15.81 5.06
N PHE A 201 -2.83 15.23 5.55
CA PHE A 201 -1.89 14.45 4.77
C PHE A 201 -0.90 13.70 5.67
N ASP A 202 -0.71 12.40 5.44
CA ASP A 202 0.34 11.64 6.10
C ASP A 202 1.66 11.67 5.29
N PRO A 203 2.70 12.35 5.79
CA PRO A 203 3.99 12.40 5.11
C PRO A 203 4.87 11.17 5.35
N SER A 204 4.45 10.20 6.16
CA SER A 204 5.31 9.11 6.66
C SER A 204 5.92 8.26 5.54
N ILE A 205 5.15 7.96 4.47
CA ILE A 205 5.68 7.20 3.32
C ILE A 205 6.70 8.00 2.49
N PHE A 206 6.65 9.33 2.52
CA PHE A 206 7.59 10.20 1.80
C PHE A 206 8.83 10.51 2.63
N THR A 207 8.65 10.82 3.92
CA THR A 207 9.75 11.18 4.84
C THR A 207 10.44 9.96 5.44
N GLY A 208 9.72 8.85 5.55
CA GLY A 208 10.12 7.64 6.25
C GLY A 208 9.96 7.72 7.77
N ARG A 209 9.35 8.79 8.30
CA ARG A 209 9.29 9.08 9.75
C ARG A 209 7.87 9.30 10.21
N ILE A 210 7.58 8.90 11.45
CA ILE A 210 6.33 9.16 12.18
C ILE A 210 6.67 9.78 13.54
N SER A 211 5.84 10.67 14.08
CA SER A 211 6.04 11.19 15.43
C SER A 211 5.79 10.10 16.48
N ARG A 212 6.46 10.20 17.64
CA ARG A 212 6.23 9.25 18.76
C ARG A 212 4.77 9.27 19.19
N GLU A 213 4.18 10.43 19.31
CA GLU A 213 2.78 10.61 19.69
C GLU A 213 1.85 9.79 18.76
N ARG A 214 1.95 9.98 17.45
CA ARG A 214 1.17 9.19 16.47
C ARG A 214 1.50 7.71 16.52
N MET A 215 2.76 7.35 16.76
CA MET A 215 3.18 5.95 16.89
C MET A 215 2.51 5.28 18.09
N GLU A 216 2.42 5.98 19.22
CA GLU A 216 1.74 5.51 20.43
C GLU A 216 0.23 5.38 20.23
N GLU A 217 -0.41 6.33 19.57
CA GLU A 217 -1.85 6.33 19.31
C GLU A 217 -2.26 5.30 18.27
N GLU A 218 -1.60 5.28 17.11
CA GLU A 218 -2.01 4.46 15.97
C GLU A 218 -1.43 3.03 16.04
N HIS A 219 -0.24 2.84 16.67
CA HIS A 219 0.50 1.59 16.70
C HIS A 219 1.02 1.23 18.11
N PRO A 220 0.16 1.22 19.14
CA PRO A 220 0.58 1.07 20.54
C PRO A 220 1.38 -0.20 20.82
N LEU A 221 1.08 -1.31 20.14
CA LEU A 221 1.82 -2.57 20.36
C LEU A 221 3.23 -2.53 19.72
N GLU A 222 3.42 -1.79 18.62
CA GLU A 222 4.76 -1.58 18.04
C GLU A 222 5.57 -0.63 18.91
N TYR A 223 4.94 0.43 19.43
CA TYR A 223 5.56 1.39 20.33
C TYR A 223 6.08 0.71 21.61
N GLU A 224 5.27 -0.11 22.26
CA GLU A 224 5.67 -0.90 23.43
C GLU A 224 6.87 -1.84 23.15
N GLN A 225 6.87 -2.48 21.98
CA GLN A 225 7.99 -3.33 21.57
C GLN A 225 9.29 -2.54 21.37
N MET A 226 9.19 -1.32 20.87
CA MET A 226 10.34 -0.43 20.71
C MET A 226 10.91 0.00 22.06
N LEU A 227 10.06 0.42 22.99
CA LEU A 227 10.48 0.79 24.36
C LEU A 227 11.13 -0.38 25.08
N ALA A 228 10.56 -1.58 24.99
CA ALA A 228 11.13 -2.79 25.57
C ALA A 228 12.50 -3.14 24.95
N GLY A 229 12.70 -2.83 23.66
CA GLY A 229 13.97 -3.06 22.96
C GLY A 229 15.06 -2.00 23.24
N SER A 230 14.67 -0.78 23.60
CA SER A 230 15.60 0.31 23.98
C SER A 230 16.00 0.29 25.47
N GLY A 231 15.34 -0.52 26.30
CA GLY A 231 15.55 -0.53 27.74
C GLY A 231 14.85 0.62 28.48
N GLU A 232 14.09 1.43 27.76
CA GLU A 232 13.23 2.49 28.30
C GLU A 232 11.88 1.85 28.71
N GLY A 233 11.64 1.69 30.01
CA GLY A 233 10.37 1.15 30.53
C GLY A 233 9.20 2.13 30.27
N PRO A 234 7.94 1.62 30.14
CA PRO A 234 6.75 2.44 29.93
C PRO A 234 6.37 3.23 31.19
N GLY A 235 7.19 4.17 31.61
CA GLY A 235 6.93 4.93 32.85
C GLY A 235 7.90 6.08 33.11
N GLU A 236 9.01 6.18 32.41
CA GLU A 236 10.00 7.23 32.72
C GLU A 236 9.67 8.61 32.11
N SER A 237 8.86 8.68 31.07
CA SER A 237 8.48 9.97 30.46
C SER A 237 7.45 10.77 31.25
N ALA A 238 6.68 10.12 32.14
CA ALA A 238 5.67 10.81 32.98
C ALA A 238 6.23 11.35 34.31
N SER A 239 7.44 10.94 34.72
CA SER A 239 8.04 11.37 35.98
C SER A 239 8.93 12.61 35.89
N GLU A 240 9.39 12.97 34.70
CA GLU A 240 10.20 14.20 34.51
C GLU A 240 9.34 15.48 34.47
N GLU A 241 8.09 15.40 34.06
CA GLU A 241 7.20 16.58 33.94
C GLU A 241 6.66 17.05 35.30
N THR A 242 6.69 16.21 36.33
CA THR A 242 6.24 16.57 37.69
C THR A 242 7.38 17.06 38.60
N ALA A 243 8.63 16.90 38.23
CA ALA A 243 9.77 17.33 39.05
C ALA A 243 10.22 18.79 38.84
N ASP A 244 9.75 19.44 37.76
CA ASP A 244 10.12 20.85 37.47
C ASP A 244 9.07 21.89 37.94
N GLN A 245 8.02 21.44 38.69
CA GLN A 245 6.98 22.32 39.25
C GLN A 245 6.97 22.38 40.79
N SER A 246 8.06 21.99 41.47
CA SER A 246 8.17 22.16 42.92
C SER A 246 9.31 23.07 43.34
#